data_9b6caec061ea0754a5373dbaa4984636
#
_entry.id   9b6caec061ea0754a5373dbaa4984636
#
_cell.length_a   1.000
_cell.length_b   1.000
_cell.length_c   1.000
_cell.angle_alpha   90.00
_cell.angle_beta   90.00
_cell.angle_gamma   90.00
#
_symmetry.space_group_name_H-M   'P 1'
#
loop_
_entity.id
_entity.type
_entity.pdbx_description
1 polymer ?
#
loop_
_entity_poly.entity_id
_entity_poly.type
_entity_poly.pdbx_seq_one_letter_code
_entity_poly.pdbx_strand_id
1 'polypeptide(L)'
;MDKEYANSFCKRPTNLEVEMSYVDGFVVPVPRKNLAAYRRMAQKAGKVWKEYGALEYKEWVSDDVKVGKLTSFPRSVKLKPGETVVFSWIVYKSRAHRDRVNAKVMKDPRLADMMDPKSMPFDGKRLIYGGFKKLVFV
;
A
#
# COMPACT_ATOMS: atom_id res chain seq x y z
N MET A 1 24.70 9.91 8.95
CA MET A 1 23.69 10.99 8.89
C MET A 1 23.82 11.82 10.14
N ASP A 2 23.99 13.10 9.99
CA ASP A 2 24.18 13.94 11.15
C ASP A 2 22.85 14.23 11.88
N LYS A 3 22.97 14.72 13.11
CA LYS A 3 21.80 14.95 13.96
C LYS A 3 20.90 16.07 13.43
N GLU A 4 21.46 17.08 12.80
CA GLU A 4 20.67 18.20 12.28
C GLU A 4 19.80 17.75 11.11
N TYR A 5 20.39 16.98 10.21
CA TYR A 5 19.64 16.40 9.11
C TYR A 5 18.48 15.53 9.63
N ALA A 6 18.76 14.67 10.58
CA ALA A 6 17.75 13.80 11.19
C ALA A 6 16.62 14.61 11.82
N ASN A 7 16.95 15.72 12.48
CA ASN A 7 15.96 16.56 13.15
C ASN A 7 15.17 17.43 12.18
N SER A 8 15.77 17.89 11.10
CA SER A 8 15.15 18.82 10.16
C SER A 8 14.29 18.13 9.11
N PHE A 9 14.73 16.98 8.58
CA PHE A 9 14.12 16.36 7.41
C PHE A 9 13.66 14.95 7.64
N CYS A 10 14.26 14.26 8.59
CA CYS A 10 13.99 12.86 8.83
C CYS A 10 14.09 12.57 10.31
N LYS A 11 13.09 13.01 11.03
CA LYS A 11 13.00 12.68 12.45
C LYS A 11 13.02 11.18 12.63
N ARG A 12 13.91 10.68 13.47
CA ARG A 12 13.86 9.30 13.87
C ARG A 12 12.56 9.05 14.62
N PRO A 13 11.87 7.95 14.35
CA PRO A 13 10.69 7.61 15.13
C PRO A 13 11.10 7.45 16.60
N THR A 14 10.19 7.82 17.50
CA THR A 14 10.38 7.54 18.93
C THR A 14 10.35 6.03 19.15
N ASN A 15 10.89 5.56 20.28
CA ASN A 15 10.81 4.14 20.62
C ASN A 15 9.37 3.64 20.63
N LEU A 16 8.43 4.47 21.09
CA LEU A 16 7.02 4.13 21.11
C LEU A 16 6.45 3.97 19.70
N GLU A 17 6.77 4.86 18.77
CA GLU A 17 6.34 4.77 17.37
C GLU A 17 6.91 3.53 16.69
N VAL A 18 8.19 3.22 16.93
CA VAL A 18 8.83 2.02 16.42
C VAL A 18 8.14 0.76 16.92
N GLU A 19 7.82 0.70 18.21
CA GLU A 19 7.17 -0.44 18.82
C GLU A 19 5.73 -0.62 18.36
N MET A 20 5.03 0.49 18.07
CA MET A 20 3.63 0.48 17.69
C MET A 20 3.40 0.47 16.18
N SER A 21 4.45 0.50 15.36
CA SER A 21 4.32 0.49 13.91
C SER A 21 3.50 -0.69 13.41
N TYR A 22 2.61 -0.40 12.48
CA TYR A 22 1.75 -1.38 11.85
C TYR A 22 1.67 -1.12 10.35
N VAL A 23 1.67 -2.17 9.53
CA VAL A 23 1.71 -2.05 8.07
C VAL A 23 0.62 -2.91 7.45
N ASP A 24 -0.19 -2.31 6.58
CA ASP A 24 -0.98 -3.06 5.61
C ASP A 24 -0.14 -3.24 4.36
N GLY A 25 0.06 -4.49 3.95
CA GLY A 25 0.77 -4.84 2.72
C GLY A 25 -0.20 -5.34 1.66
N PHE A 26 0.10 -5.04 0.40
CA PHE A 26 -0.76 -5.39 -0.73
C PHE A 26 0.06 -5.92 -1.88
N VAL A 27 -0.49 -6.89 -2.61
CA VAL A 27 0.03 -7.32 -3.91
C VAL A 27 -1.13 -7.29 -4.89
N VAL A 28 -0.98 -6.54 -5.98
CA VAL A 28 -2.07 -6.21 -6.89
C VAL A 28 -1.69 -6.58 -8.32
N PRO A 29 -2.48 -7.41 -9.02
CA PRO A 29 -2.31 -7.63 -10.45
C PRO A 29 -2.96 -6.49 -11.23
N VAL A 30 -2.20 -5.82 -12.09
CA VAL A 30 -2.70 -4.68 -12.86
C VAL A 30 -2.41 -4.91 -14.36
N PRO A 31 -3.42 -4.86 -15.24
CA PRO A 31 -3.17 -4.87 -16.67
C PRO A 31 -2.23 -3.71 -17.05
N ARG A 32 -1.17 -4.00 -17.80
CA ARG A 32 -0.20 -2.96 -18.21
C ARG A 32 -0.86 -1.80 -18.94
N LYS A 33 -1.86 -2.09 -19.75
CA LYS A 33 -2.64 -1.06 -20.45
C LYS A 33 -3.37 -0.11 -19.50
N ASN A 34 -3.63 -0.54 -18.27
CA ASN A 34 -4.33 0.24 -17.24
C ASN A 34 -3.40 0.88 -16.22
N LEU A 35 -2.08 0.73 -16.37
CA LEU A 35 -1.14 1.16 -15.34
C LEU A 35 -1.20 2.68 -15.09
N ALA A 36 -1.37 3.47 -16.13
CA ALA A 36 -1.51 4.93 -15.99
C ALA A 36 -2.79 5.30 -15.22
N ALA A 37 -3.90 4.64 -15.54
CA ALA A 37 -5.18 4.85 -14.81
C ALA A 37 -5.06 4.39 -13.35
N TYR A 38 -4.42 3.26 -13.13
CA TYR A 38 -4.13 2.76 -11.78
C TYR A 38 -3.31 3.76 -10.97
N ARG A 39 -2.26 4.30 -11.57
CA ARG A 39 -1.40 5.31 -10.92
C ARG A 39 -2.20 6.53 -10.47
N ARG A 40 -3.06 7.06 -11.34
CA ARG A 40 -3.90 8.22 -11.01
C ARG A 40 -4.85 7.90 -9.86
N MET A 41 -5.49 6.75 -9.89
CA MET A 41 -6.37 6.28 -8.82
C MET A 41 -5.60 6.13 -7.50
N ALA A 42 -4.45 5.48 -7.53
CA ALA A 42 -3.62 5.24 -6.35
C ALA A 42 -3.12 6.55 -5.72
N GLN A 43 -2.76 7.54 -6.54
CA GLN A 43 -2.37 8.85 -6.04
C GLN A 43 -3.51 9.53 -5.28
N LYS A 44 -4.72 9.47 -5.81
CA LYS A 44 -5.92 10.03 -5.15
C LYS A 44 -6.21 9.27 -3.85
N ALA A 45 -6.19 7.95 -3.91
CA ALA A 45 -6.41 7.12 -2.73
C ALA A 45 -5.36 7.42 -1.64
N GLY A 46 -4.10 7.51 -2.00
CA GLY A 46 -3.02 7.81 -1.07
C GLY A 46 -3.22 9.13 -0.34
N LYS A 47 -3.69 10.15 -1.04
CA LYS A 47 -4.00 11.44 -0.42
C LYS A 47 -5.10 11.31 0.62
N VAL A 48 -6.14 10.53 0.34
CA VAL A 48 -7.23 10.29 1.28
C VAL A 48 -6.71 9.60 2.55
N TRP A 49 -5.93 8.53 2.39
CA TRP A 49 -5.34 7.83 3.53
C TRP A 49 -4.45 8.75 4.37
N LYS A 50 -3.62 9.55 3.73
CA LYS A 50 -2.73 10.50 4.43
C LYS A 50 -3.52 11.57 5.18
N GLU A 51 -4.59 12.08 4.60
CA GLU A 51 -5.47 13.07 5.26
C GLU A 51 -6.09 12.51 6.54
N TYR A 52 -6.45 11.24 6.55
CA TYR A 52 -7.03 10.59 7.73
C TYR A 52 -5.99 10.06 8.71
N GLY A 53 -4.71 10.26 8.44
CA GLY A 53 -3.66 10.02 9.42
C GLY A 53 -2.69 8.89 9.15
N ALA A 54 -2.78 8.20 7.99
CA ALA A 54 -1.77 7.23 7.62
C ALA A 54 -0.39 7.90 7.60
N LEU A 55 0.62 7.22 8.12
CA LEU A 55 1.97 7.77 8.21
C LEU A 55 2.70 7.70 6.87
N GLU A 56 2.44 6.66 6.11
CA GLU A 56 3.09 6.44 4.82
C GLU A 56 2.14 5.67 3.89
N TYR A 57 2.16 6.02 2.63
CA TYR A 57 1.42 5.33 1.57
C TYR A 57 2.33 5.27 0.35
N LYS A 58 2.76 4.07 -0.04
CA LYS A 58 3.68 3.88 -1.17
C LYS A 58 3.30 2.68 -2.01
N GLU A 59 3.49 2.81 -3.32
CA GLU A 59 3.25 1.73 -4.26
C GLU A 59 4.41 1.61 -5.24
N TRP A 60 4.76 0.38 -5.58
CA TRP A 60 5.92 0.01 -6.39
C TRP A 60 5.50 -0.94 -7.49
N VAL A 61 5.90 -0.67 -8.72
CA VAL A 61 5.62 -1.57 -9.83
C VAL A 61 6.78 -2.53 -10.04
N SER A 62 6.49 -3.78 -10.41
CA SER A 62 7.51 -4.80 -10.62
C SER A 62 8.51 -4.40 -11.71
N ASP A 63 9.77 -4.66 -11.46
CA ASP A 63 10.89 -4.43 -12.38
C ASP A 63 11.68 -5.73 -12.56
N ASP A 64 12.29 -6.22 -11.49
CA ASP A 64 13.03 -7.48 -11.50
C ASP A 64 12.32 -8.51 -10.61
N VAL A 65 11.23 -9.07 -11.11
CA VAL A 65 10.40 -10.06 -10.40
C VAL A 65 10.22 -11.30 -11.27
N LYS A 66 10.71 -12.43 -10.79
CA LYS A 66 10.63 -13.70 -11.51
C LYS A 66 9.39 -14.47 -11.14
N VAL A 67 8.86 -15.24 -12.11
CA VAL A 67 7.67 -16.08 -11.88
C VAL A 67 7.99 -17.25 -10.95
N GLY A 68 9.22 -17.75 -11.00
CA GLY A 68 9.59 -18.89 -10.17
C GLY A 68 8.83 -20.17 -10.54
N LYS A 69 9.04 -21.22 -9.74
CA LYS A 69 8.40 -22.52 -9.99
C LYS A 69 7.28 -22.82 -9.00
N LEU A 70 7.49 -22.56 -7.73
CA LEU A 70 6.53 -22.90 -6.67
C LEU A 70 5.71 -21.70 -6.24
N THR A 71 6.38 -20.66 -5.78
CA THR A 71 5.76 -19.41 -5.31
C THR A 71 6.51 -18.21 -5.88
N SER A 72 5.82 -17.09 -5.98
CA SER A 72 6.37 -15.81 -6.41
C SER A 72 5.33 -14.72 -6.24
N PHE A 73 5.71 -13.48 -6.39
CA PHE A 73 4.73 -12.39 -6.44
C PHE A 73 3.70 -12.61 -7.57
N PRO A 74 4.11 -12.90 -8.82
CA PRO A 74 3.11 -13.19 -9.87
C PRO A 74 2.19 -14.36 -9.54
N ARG A 75 2.72 -15.45 -9.02
CA ARG A 75 1.91 -16.64 -8.69
C ARG A 75 0.92 -16.36 -7.57
N SER A 76 1.30 -15.54 -6.60
CA SER A 76 0.44 -15.21 -5.46
C SER A 76 -0.89 -14.56 -5.87
N VAL A 77 -0.90 -13.83 -6.98
CA VAL A 77 -2.09 -13.14 -7.50
C VAL A 77 -2.61 -13.76 -8.80
N LYS A 78 -2.14 -14.96 -9.16
CA LYS A 78 -2.55 -15.66 -10.40
C LYS A 78 -2.43 -14.74 -11.62
N LEU A 79 -1.26 -14.14 -11.79
CA LEU A 79 -1.00 -13.14 -12.82
C LEU A 79 -1.35 -13.68 -14.21
N LYS A 80 -2.11 -12.89 -14.96
CA LYS A 80 -2.51 -13.21 -16.33
C LYS A 80 -1.56 -12.56 -17.34
N PRO A 81 -1.49 -13.09 -18.58
CA PRO A 81 -0.73 -12.40 -19.62
C PRO A 81 -1.15 -10.95 -19.78
N GLY A 82 -0.18 -10.06 -19.96
CA GLY A 82 -0.42 -8.63 -20.11
C GLY A 82 -0.57 -7.86 -18.78
N GLU A 83 -0.49 -8.56 -17.65
CA GLU A 83 -0.53 -7.94 -16.34
C GLU A 83 0.85 -7.75 -15.75
N THR A 84 0.98 -6.80 -14.84
CA THR A 84 2.15 -6.59 -14.00
C THR A 84 1.73 -6.62 -12.53
N VAL A 85 2.69 -6.74 -11.63
CA VAL A 85 2.44 -6.75 -10.19
C VAL A 85 2.78 -5.39 -9.60
N VAL A 86 1.90 -4.88 -8.77
CA VAL A 86 2.17 -3.71 -7.93
C VAL A 86 2.25 -4.18 -6.48
N PHE A 87 3.31 -3.80 -5.80
CA PHE A 87 3.55 -4.06 -4.39
C PHE A 87 3.39 -2.74 -3.64
N SER A 88 2.56 -2.72 -2.60
CA SER A 88 2.30 -1.48 -1.90
C SER A 88 2.16 -1.70 -0.40
N TRP A 89 2.29 -0.61 0.35
CA TRP A 89 2.06 -0.64 1.78
C TRP A 89 1.52 0.69 2.28
N ILE A 90 0.80 0.59 3.39
CA ILE A 90 0.33 1.75 4.16
C ILE A 90 0.82 1.54 5.59
N VAL A 91 1.48 2.55 6.15
CA VAL A 91 2.05 2.49 7.50
C VAL A 91 1.20 3.29 8.47
N TYR A 92 0.96 2.71 9.63
CA TYR A 92 0.18 3.30 10.73
C TYR A 92 0.97 3.22 12.03
N LYS A 93 0.54 3.98 13.03
CA LYS A 93 1.15 3.95 14.37
C LYS A 93 0.92 2.61 15.08
N SER A 94 -0.26 2.01 14.88
CA SER A 94 -0.67 0.78 15.55
C SER A 94 -1.82 0.15 14.78
N ARG A 95 -2.20 -1.06 15.15
CA ARG A 95 -3.38 -1.70 14.60
C ARG A 95 -4.66 -0.89 14.87
N ALA A 96 -4.81 -0.39 16.09
CA ALA A 96 -5.98 0.44 16.44
C ALA A 96 -6.03 1.71 15.61
N HIS A 97 -4.89 2.35 15.38
CA HIS A 97 -4.78 3.51 14.49
C HIS A 97 -5.18 3.15 13.05
N ARG A 98 -4.68 2.02 12.53
CA ARG A 98 -5.07 1.50 11.23
C ARG A 98 -6.57 1.33 11.11
N ASP A 99 -7.19 0.72 12.12
CA ASP A 99 -8.63 0.46 12.11
C ASP A 99 -9.43 1.76 12.09
N ARG A 100 -9.01 2.77 12.85
CA ARG A 100 -9.67 4.09 12.86
C ARG A 100 -9.51 4.82 11.52
N VAL A 101 -8.31 4.81 10.97
CA VAL A 101 -8.04 5.46 9.66
C VAL A 101 -8.88 4.80 8.57
N ASN A 102 -8.87 3.47 8.50
CA ASN A 102 -9.63 2.73 7.50
C ASN A 102 -11.14 2.96 7.63
N ALA A 103 -11.67 3.02 8.85
CA ALA A 103 -13.07 3.30 9.07
C ALA A 103 -13.49 4.67 8.50
N LYS A 104 -12.65 5.68 8.64
CA LYS A 104 -12.88 7.02 8.08
C LYS A 104 -12.76 7.04 6.57
N VAL A 105 -11.71 6.39 6.05
CA VAL A 105 -11.46 6.30 4.61
C VAL A 105 -12.61 5.62 3.89
N MET A 106 -13.11 4.52 4.43
CA MET A 106 -14.21 3.76 3.82
C MET A 106 -15.53 4.54 3.76
N LYS A 107 -15.69 5.57 4.59
CA LYS A 107 -16.86 6.46 4.58
C LYS A 107 -16.67 7.69 3.69
N ASP A 108 -15.47 7.92 3.17
CA ASP A 108 -15.20 9.08 2.35
C ASP A 108 -15.78 8.87 0.93
N PRO A 109 -16.60 9.81 0.42
CA PRO A 109 -17.20 9.67 -0.90
C PRO A 109 -16.19 9.53 -2.04
N ARG A 110 -15.01 10.13 -1.89
CA ARG A 110 -13.95 10.03 -2.91
C ARG A 110 -13.51 8.59 -3.11
N LEU A 111 -13.45 7.80 -2.03
CA LEU A 111 -13.05 6.40 -2.13
C LEU A 111 -14.14 5.54 -2.77
N ALA A 112 -15.41 5.81 -2.48
CA ALA A 112 -16.53 5.07 -3.05
C ALA A 112 -16.48 5.07 -4.58
N ASP A 113 -16.17 6.22 -5.18
CA ASP A 113 -16.03 6.35 -6.64
C ASP A 113 -14.85 5.52 -7.18
N MET A 114 -13.76 5.45 -6.43
CA MET A 114 -12.58 4.69 -6.81
C MET A 114 -12.77 3.18 -6.70
N MET A 115 -13.67 2.74 -5.83
CA MET A 115 -13.90 1.32 -5.53
C MET A 115 -15.02 0.70 -6.36
N ASP A 116 -15.63 1.43 -7.29
CA ASP A 116 -16.66 0.89 -8.18
C ASP A 116 -16.03 -0.18 -9.09
N PRO A 117 -16.50 -1.44 -9.03
CA PRO A 117 -15.95 -2.51 -9.86
C PRO A 117 -15.98 -2.22 -11.35
N LYS A 118 -16.92 -1.41 -11.81
CA LYS A 118 -17.04 -1.04 -13.22
C LYS A 118 -15.94 -0.10 -13.71
N SER A 119 -15.37 0.69 -12.82
CA SER A 119 -14.35 1.68 -13.14
C SER A 119 -12.96 1.32 -12.60
N MET A 120 -12.84 0.23 -11.85
CA MET A 120 -11.55 -0.20 -11.32
C MET A 120 -10.59 -0.63 -12.43
N PRO A 121 -9.35 -0.10 -12.44
CA PRO A 121 -8.37 -0.45 -13.46
C PRO A 121 -7.69 -1.81 -13.23
N PHE A 122 -8.17 -2.60 -12.28
CA PHE A 122 -7.60 -3.91 -11.95
C PHE A 122 -8.67 -4.84 -11.37
N ASP A 123 -8.38 -6.15 -11.32
CA ASP A 123 -9.27 -7.15 -10.73
C ASP A 123 -9.07 -7.23 -9.21
N GLY A 124 -9.98 -6.64 -8.45
CA GLY A 124 -9.93 -6.63 -6.99
C GLY A 124 -10.06 -8.00 -6.34
N LYS A 125 -10.57 -9.00 -7.05
CA LYS A 125 -10.74 -10.35 -6.51
C LYS A 125 -9.41 -11.09 -6.33
N ARG A 126 -8.38 -10.71 -7.09
CA ARG A 126 -7.06 -11.33 -7.03
C ARG A 126 -6.06 -10.52 -6.21
N LEU A 127 -6.46 -9.36 -5.72
CA LEU A 127 -5.67 -8.59 -4.77
C LEU A 127 -5.50 -9.40 -3.49
N ILE A 128 -4.27 -9.46 -2.99
CA ILE A 128 -4.03 -10.01 -1.65
C ILE A 128 -3.55 -8.88 -0.74
N TYR A 129 -3.97 -8.92 0.52
CA TYR A 129 -3.57 -7.91 1.49
C TYR A 129 -3.68 -8.45 2.91
N GLY A 130 -3.01 -7.78 3.81
CA GLY A 130 -3.09 -8.12 5.23
C GLY A 130 -2.33 -7.15 6.09
N GLY A 131 -2.61 -7.17 7.38
CA GLY A 131 -1.96 -6.34 8.36
C GLY A 131 -0.83 -7.08 9.07
N PHE A 132 0.28 -6.39 9.25
CA PHE A 132 1.50 -6.94 9.83
C PHE A 132 2.02 -6.04 10.94
N LYS A 133 2.34 -6.63 12.07
CA LYS A 133 3.00 -5.93 13.17
C LYS A 133 4.52 -6.02 13.01
N LYS A 134 5.21 -5.07 13.58
CA LYS A 134 6.66 -5.03 13.56
C LYS A 134 7.26 -6.31 14.18
N LEU A 135 8.25 -6.88 13.52
CA LEU A 135 9.06 -7.97 14.06
C LEU A 135 10.51 -7.53 14.29
N VAL A 136 11.09 -6.87 13.29
CA VAL A 136 12.47 -6.37 13.38
C VAL A 136 12.51 -4.93 12.88
N PHE A 137 13.21 -4.09 13.62
CA PHE A 137 13.41 -2.70 13.28
C PHE A 137 14.86 -2.33 13.61
N VAL A 138 15.68 -2.22 12.59
CA VAL A 138 17.12 -1.95 12.72
C VAL A 138 17.45 -0.53 12.34
#